data_d1a12c22acf94bd125b81856a6908496
#
_entry.id   d1a12c22acf94bd125b81856a6908496
#
_cell.length_a   1.000
_cell.length_b   1.000
_cell.length_c   1.000
_cell.angle_alpha   90.00
_cell.angle_beta   90.00
_cell.angle_gamma   90.00
#
_symmetry.space_group_name_H-M   'P 1'
#
loop_
_entity.id
_entity.type
_entity.pdbx_description
1 polymer ?
#
loop_
_entity_poly.entity_id
_entity_poly.type
_entity_poly.pdbx_seq_one_letter_code
_entity_poly.pdbx_strand_id
1 'polypeptide(L)'
;MHFDLIVLGNDDAAFDTATYAARSGLRVLSVMPRQRHSATLLARSLQRTTLELAADFPVKCRSRFREAASTTLLQRLLTRSIHAEIADQLAALRNAGVQTLRGEPSFLAPGWIRVDRGPGQPDAVLRADGTVVGVGVRRTLLSMALVRFGVHGPQHLLQMPMLPESVIVAGGDDFGTALAAFSSAVGIQTELLTRPADNSSLLELALETGVKLVEQPDSRLLTDVFTRPSGTFSESLPPILDCRRAVGFTGHLRLDTLGIQTDENGLLWCSSSLESWCPGVFGAGEVVGFSPETFSNTTQQAARILEVACRKRVPVADFHSRRQLTATT
;
A
#
# COMPACT_ATOMS: atom_id res chain seq x y z
N MET A 1 -7.86 25.16 10.68
CA MET A 1 -8.71 24.94 9.48
C MET A 1 -9.63 23.76 9.75
N HIS A 2 -10.87 23.81 9.23
CA HIS A 2 -11.87 22.75 9.41
C HIS A 2 -12.23 22.15 8.05
N PHE A 3 -12.27 20.81 7.95
CA PHE A 3 -12.62 20.04 6.78
C PHE A 3 -13.78 19.11 7.06
N ASP A 4 -14.49 18.75 6.04
CA ASP A 4 -15.54 17.76 6.14
C ASP A 4 -14.93 16.36 6.28
N LEU A 5 -13.85 16.12 5.53
CA LEU A 5 -13.11 14.88 5.58
C LEU A 5 -11.60 15.14 5.47
N ILE A 6 -10.81 14.50 6.33
CA ILE A 6 -9.37 14.42 6.19
C ILE A 6 -9.00 12.98 5.86
N VAL A 7 -8.23 12.78 4.80
CA VAL A 7 -7.74 11.47 4.38
C VAL A 7 -6.24 11.40 4.65
N LEU A 8 -5.80 10.40 5.41
CA LEU A 8 -4.41 10.21 5.83
C LEU A 8 -3.78 9.05 5.04
N GLY A 9 -2.76 9.35 4.26
CA GLY A 9 -1.98 8.31 3.56
C GLY A 9 -1.90 8.51 2.05
N ASN A 10 -1.28 7.53 1.39
CA ASN A 10 -1.03 7.48 -0.05
C ASN A 10 -1.34 6.12 -0.68
N ASP A 11 -2.15 5.33 0.00
CA ASP A 11 -2.72 4.09 -0.52
C ASP A 11 -3.77 4.41 -1.59
N ASP A 12 -4.03 3.48 -2.50
CA ASP A 12 -5.03 3.65 -3.56
C ASP A 12 -6.43 3.90 -3.01
N ALA A 13 -6.79 3.24 -1.91
CA ALA A 13 -8.07 3.47 -1.26
C ALA A 13 -8.18 4.86 -0.63
N ALA A 14 -7.07 5.42 -0.12
CA ALA A 14 -7.02 6.81 0.34
C ALA A 14 -7.24 7.78 -0.82
N PHE A 15 -6.57 7.54 -1.94
CA PHE A 15 -6.72 8.35 -3.15
C PHE A 15 -8.15 8.34 -3.68
N ASP A 16 -8.74 7.15 -3.84
CA ASP A 16 -10.11 6.99 -4.33
C ASP A 16 -11.12 7.63 -3.37
N THR A 17 -10.95 7.44 -2.06
CA THR A 17 -11.84 8.04 -1.05
C THR A 17 -11.78 9.56 -1.09
N ALA A 18 -10.58 10.15 -1.16
CA ALA A 18 -10.42 11.60 -1.23
C ALA A 18 -11.06 12.18 -2.50
N THR A 19 -10.82 11.53 -3.64
CA THR A 19 -11.35 11.94 -4.95
C THR A 19 -12.87 11.83 -5.01
N TYR A 20 -13.42 10.71 -4.54
CA TYR A 20 -14.85 10.47 -4.52
C TYR A 20 -15.57 11.45 -3.58
N ALA A 21 -15.00 11.71 -2.40
CA ALA A 21 -15.53 12.67 -1.44
C ALA A 21 -15.58 14.10 -2.01
N ALA A 22 -14.50 14.55 -2.65
CA ALA A 22 -14.46 15.88 -3.25
C ALA A 22 -15.48 16.03 -4.39
N ARG A 23 -15.62 15.02 -5.25
CA ARG A 23 -16.65 14.98 -6.30
C ARG A 23 -18.07 14.99 -5.76
N SER A 24 -18.26 14.51 -4.52
CA SER A 24 -19.55 14.58 -3.81
C SER A 24 -19.79 15.95 -3.12
N GLY A 25 -18.94 16.94 -3.35
CA GLY A 25 -19.06 18.29 -2.84
C GLY A 25 -18.53 18.49 -1.43
N LEU A 26 -17.79 17.54 -0.86
CA LEU A 26 -17.18 17.68 0.45
C LEU A 26 -15.87 18.49 0.37
N ARG A 27 -15.59 19.24 1.43
CA ARG A 27 -14.32 19.92 1.61
C ARG A 27 -13.29 18.94 2.17
N VAL A 28 -12.42 18.43 1.28
CA VAL A 28 -11.49 17.34 1.56
C VAL A 28 -10.05 17.84 1.62
N LEU A 29 -9.31 17.36 2.62
CA LEU A 29 -7.86 17.47 2.69
C LEU A 29 -7.24 16.07 2.65
N SER A 30 -6.30 15.85 1.74
CA SER A 30 -5.45 14.65 1.74
C SER A 30 -4.09 15.00 2.37
N VAL A 31 -3.73 14.28 3.43
CA VAL A 31 -2.41 14.38 4.08
C VAL A 31 -1.55 13.23 3.61
N MET A 32 -0.58 13.54 2.77
CA MET A 32 0.34 12.56 2.19
C MET A 32 1.63 12.48 2.99
N PRO A 33 2.08 11.29 3.40
CA PRO A 33 3.33 11.11 4.14
C PRO A 33 4.53 11.55 3.29
N ARG A 34 5.60 11.99 3.95
CA ARG A 34 6.82 12.46 3.27
C ARG A 34 7.76 11.34 2.88
N GLN A 35 7.86 10.32 3.72
CA GLN A 35 8.87 9.26 3.62
C GLN A 35 8.30 7.84 3.65
N ARG A 36 7.01 7.69 3.96
CA ARG A 36 6.36 6.38 4.01
C ARG A 36 5.59 6.15 2.74
N HIS A 37 5.95 5.09 2.03
CA HIS A 37 5.30 4.71 0.79
C HIS A 37 4.56 3.40 1.01
N SER A 38 3.26 3.39 0.73
CA SER A 38 2.43 2.18 0.80
C SER A 38 2.90 1.12 -0.19
N ALA A 39 2.56 -0.13 0.07
CA ALA A 39 2.88 -1.23 -0.83
C ALA A 39 2.26 -1.01 -2.23
N THR A 40 1.06 -0.44 -2.29
CA THR A 40 0.38 -0.12 -3.55
C THR A 40 1.12 0.95 -4.36
N LEU A 41 1.58 2.03 -3.71
CA LEU A 41 2.41 3.06 -4.37
C LEU A 41 3.73 2.47 -4.88
N LEU A 42 4.38 1.62 -4.08
CA LEU A 42 5.62 0.95 -4.48
C LEU A 42 5.39 -0.03 -5.62
N ALA A 43 4.28 -0.79 -5.62
CA ALA A 43 3.92 -1.69 -6.72
C ALA A 43 3.79 -0.93 -8.05
N ARG A 44 3.09 0.20 -8.06
CA ARG A 44 2.97 1.07 -9.24
C ARG A 44 4.31 1.65 -9.69
N SER A 45 5.15 2.04 -8.73
CA SER A 45 6.49 2.56 -9.05
C SER A 45 7.40 1.48 -9.66
N LEU A 46 7.31 0.25 -9.15
CA LEU A 46 8.00 -0.91 -9.72
C LEU A 46 7.46 -1.23 -11.12
N GLN A 47 6.13 -1.24 -11.31
CA GLN A 47 5.49 -1.43 -12.61
C GLN A 47 5.98 -0.40 -13.64
N ARG A 48 5.95 0.89 -13.29
CA ARG A 48 6.44 1.98 -14.16
C ARG A 48 7.90 1.75 -14.57
N THR A 49 8.76 1.47 -13.58
CA THR A 49 10.19 1.21 -13.85
C THR A 49 10.36 -0.03 -14.73
N THR A 50 9.56 -1.09 -14.50
CA THR A 50 9.58 -2.31 -15.30
C THR A 50 9.24 -2.02 -16.76
N LEU A 51 8.20 -1.26 -17.02
CA LEU A 51 7.78 -0.88 -18.38
C LEU A 51 8.85 -0.04 -19.09
N GLU A 52 9.46 0.93 -18.40
CA GLU A 52 10.58 1.72 -18.93
C GLU A 52 11.77 0.81 -19.29
N LEU A 53 12.18 -0.09 -18.39
CA LEU A 53 13.27 -1.02 -18.63
C LEU A 53 12.97 -2.02 -19.76
N ALA A 54 11.74 -2.52 -19.84
CA ALA A 54 11.32 -3.45 -20.87
C ALA A 54 11.32 -2.79 -22.26
N ALA A 55 10.99 -1.50 -22.36
CA ALA A 55 11.03 -0.73 -23.59
C ALA A 55 12.48 -0.46 -24.05
N ASP A 56 13.38 -0.13 -23.11
CA ASP A 56 14.75 0.24 -23.40
C ASP A 56 15.67 -0.98 -23.63
N PHE A 57 15.38 -2.12 -22.97
CA PHE A 57 16.21 -3.31 -22.96
C PHE A 57 15.45 -4.57 -23.39
N PRO A 58 15.60 -5.01 -24.66
CA PRO A 58 15.07 -6.29 -25.12
C PRO A 58 15.57 -7.46 -24.27
N VAL A 59 14.77 -8.52 -24.15
CA VAL A 59 15.05 -9.70 -23.30
C VAL A 59 16.48 -10.23 -23.46
N LYS A 60 16.99 -10.26 -24.70
CA LYS A 60 18.34 -10.73 -25.00
C LYS A 60 19.48 -9.89 -24.40
N CYS A 61 19.21 -8.66 -24.00
CA CYS A 61 20.20 -7.73 -23.45
C CYS A 61 20.14 -7.64 -21.91
N ARG A 62 19.13 -8.23 -21.27
CA ARG A 62 18.89 -8.06 -19.84
C ARG A 62 19.98 -8.65 -18.95
N SER A 63 20.58 -9.77 -19.35
CA SER A 63 21.72 -10.36 -18.59
C SER A 63 22.92 -9.41 -18.53
N ARG A 64 23.23 -8.76 -19.65
CA ARG A 64 24.31 -7.75 -19.71
C ARG A 64 23.95 -6.51 -18.88
N PHE A 65 22.68 -6.11 -18.92
CA PHE A 65 22.21 -5.02 -18.07
C PHE A 65 22.39 -5.36 -16.58
N ARG A 66 22.01 -6.58 -16.15
CA ARG A 66 22.20 -7.06 -14.78
C ARG A 66 23.66 -6.96 -14.32
N GLU A 67 24.60 -7.42 -15.17
CA GLU A 67 26.04 -7.40 -14.87
C GLU A 67 26.61 -5.96 -14.76
N ALA A 68 26.06 -5.03 -15.54
CA ALA A 68 26.48 -3.64 -15.55
C ALA A 68 25.72 -2.76 -14.54
N ALA A 69 24.53 -3.17 -14.12
CA ALA A 69 23.67 -2.39 -13.23
C ALA A 69 24.16 -2.46 -11.79
N SER A 70 24.40 -1.30 -11.20
CA SER A 70 24.61 -1.21 -9.75
C SER A 70 23.27 -1.09 -9.03
N THR A 71 23.20 -1.57 -7.78
CA THR A 71 22.04 -1.36 -6.90
C THR A 71 21.73 0.12 -6.70
N THR A 72 22.77 0.99 -6.72
CA THR A 72 22.60 2.45 -6.69
C THR A 72 21.84 2.97 -7.91
N LEU A 73 22.09 2.43 -9.10
CA LEU A 73 21.33 2.79 -10.30
C LEU A 73 19.85 2.40 -10.15
N LEU A 74 19.59 1.17 -9.71
CA LEU A 74 18.22 0.69 -9.49
C LEU A 74 17.48 1.51 -8.44
N GLN A 75 18.14 1.86 -7.34
CA GLN A 75 17.59 2.74 -6.32
C GLN A 75 17.21 4.12 -6.89
N ARG A 76 18.06 4.70 -7.76
CA ARG A 76 17.78 5.99 -8.42
C ARG A 76 16.58 5.87 -9.37
N LEU A 77 16.50 4.83 -10.18
CA LEU A 77 15.38 4.60 -11.09
C LEU A 77 14.06 4.45 -10.32
N LEU A 78 14.05 3.63 -9.28
CA LEU A 78 12.88 3.43 -8.45
C LEU A 78 12.48 4.72 -7.71
N THR A 79 13.45 5.47 -7.17
CA THR A 79 13.17 6.78 -6.50
C THR A 79 12.55 7.76 -7.49
N ARG A 80 13.03 7.82 -8.74
CA ARG A 80 12.45 8.66 -9.80
C ARG A 80 10.99 8.26 -10.05
N SER A 81 10.72 6.97 -10.18
CA SER A 81 9.37 6.46 -10.41
C SER A 81 8.44 6.74 -9.22
N ILE A 82 8.90 6.58 -7.99
CA ILE A 82 8.15 6.96 -6.78
C ILE A 82 7.78 8.45 -6.81
N HIS A 83 8.73 9.32 -7.14
CA HIS A 83 8.45 10.76 -7.22
C HIS A 83 7.44 11.07 -8.33
N ALA A 84 7.52 10.39 -9.47
CA ALA A 84 6.57 10.57 -10.56
C ALA A 84 5.16 10.11 -10.16
N GLU A 85 5.03 8.92 -9.53
CA GLU A 85 3.74 8.44 -9.03
C GLU A 85 3.11 9.41 -8.01
N ILE A 86 3.91 9.94 -7.08
CA ILE A 86 3.44 10.93 -6.10
C ILE A 86 3.00 12.23 -6.82
N ALA A 87 3.75 12.69 -7.81
CA ALA A 87 3.40 13.88 -8.56
C ALA A 87 2.08 13.71 -9.33
N ASP A 88 1.89 12.55 -9.97
CA ASP A 88 0.67 12.21 -10.70
C ASP A 88 -0.53 12.12 -9.76
N GLN A 89 -0.39 11.48 -8.60
CA GLN A 89 -1.43 11.44 -7.57
C GLN A 89 -1.80 12.84 -7.07
N LEU A 90 -0.80 13.67 -6.77
CA LEU A 90 -1.04 15.06 -6.31
C LEU A 90 -1.75 15.90 -7.37
N ALA A 91 -1.39 15.75 -8.64
CA ALA A 91 -2.05 16.43 -9.74
C ALA A 91 -3.51 15.98 -9.88
N ALA A 92 -3.76 14.67 -9.82
CA ALA A 92 -5.11 14.12 -9.91
C ALA A 92 -5.99 14.53 -8.73
N LEU A 93 -5.47 14.54 -7.49
CA LEU A 93 -6.18 15.04 -6.32
C LEU A 93 -6.56 16.51 -6.46
N ARG A 94 -5.64 17.36 -6.92
CA ARG A 94 -5.90 18.80 -7.14
C ARG A 94 -6.96 19.01 -8.22
N ASN A 95 -6.89 18.27 -9.32
CA ASN A 95 -7.89 18.31 -10.39
C ASN A 95 -9.28 17.88 -9.90
N ALA A 96 -9.35 17.00 -8.91
CA ALA A 96 -10.60 16.61 -8.25
C ALA A 96 -11.08 17.62 -7.19
N GLY A 97 -10.35 18.73 -6.95
CA GLY A 97 -10.70 19.73 -5.94
C GLY A 97 -10.25 19.38 -4.52
N VAL A 98 -9.43 18.35 -4.34
CA VAL A 98 -8.88 17.97 -3.04
C VAL A 98 -7.73 18.88 -2.66
N GLN A 99 -7.77 19.45 -1.46
CA GLN A 99 -6.60 20.12 -0.90
C GLN A 99 -5.57 19.08 -0.48
N THR A 100 -4.28 19.39 -0.65
CA THR A 100 -3.20 18.46 -0.34
C THR A 100 -2.20 19.07 0.63
N LEU A 101 -1.75 18.29 1.62
CA LEU A 101 -0.71 18.66 2.57
C LEU A 101 0.30 17.51 2.68
N ARG A 102 1.59 17.83 2.63
CA ARG A 102 2.64 16.83 2.88
C ARG A 102 3.16 16.93 4.30
N GLY A 103 3.15 15.81 5.02
CA GLY A 103 3.62 15.74 6.40
C GLY A 103 3.27 14.42 7.06
N GLU A 104 3.73 14.25 8.29
CA GLU A 104 3.46 13.07 9.10
C GLU A 104 2.29 13.35 10.05
N PRO A 105 1.11 12.75 9.82
CA PRO A 105 -0.06 13.00 10.64
C PRO A 105 0.00 12.23 11.96
N SER A 106 -0.60 12.80 13.00
CA SER A 106 -0.87 12.12 14.28
C SER A 106 -2.14 12.68 14.91
N PHE A 107 -2.94 11.83 15.56
CA PHE A 107 -4.14 12.26 16.26
C PHE A 107 -3.78 12.96 17.58
N LEU A 108 -4.48 14.05 17.86
CA LEU A 108 -4.45 14.75 19.15
C LEU A 108 -5.66 14.38 20.00
N ALA A 109 -6.83 14.26 19.37
CA ALA A 109 -8.11 13.89 19.93
C ALA A 109 -9.08 13.50 18.78
N PRO A 110 -10.29 12.98 19.06
CA PRO A 110 -11.30 12.76 18.02
C PRO A 110 -11.54 14.02 17.19
N GLY A 111 -11.38 13.92 15.87
CA GLY A 111 -11.51 15.03 14.93
C GLY A 111 -10.37 16.06 14.92
N TRP A 112 -9.31 15.88 15.71
CA TRP A 112 -8.16 16.77 15.75
C TRP A 112 -6.88 16.04 15.33
N ILE A 113 -6.19 16.58 14.34
CA ILE A 113 -4.99 15.99 13.74
C ILE A 113 -3.87 17.04 13.73
N ARG A 114 -2.70 16.63 14.20
CA ARG A 114 -1.44 17.36 14.02
C ARG A 114 -0.72 16.77 12.82
N VAL A 115 -0.16 17.62 11.98
CA VAL A 115 0.68 17.23 10.86
C VAL A 115 2.05 17.88 11.03
N ASP A 116 3.06 17.05 11.28
CA ASP A 116 4.46 17.46 11.28
C ASP A 116 4.88 17.69 9.82
N ARG A 117 5.20 18.93 9.48
CA ARG A 117 5.58 19.35 8.13
C ARG A 117 7.08 19.22 7.87
N GLY A 118 7.84 18.82 8.88
CA GLY A 118 9.28 18.62 8.84
C GLY A 118 10.10 19.85 9.22
N PRO A 119 11.43 19.72 9.19
CA PRO A 119 12.35 20.73 9.68
C PRO A 119 12.09 22.11 9.06
N GLY A 120 12.06 23.15 9.90
CA GLY A 120 11.90 24.53 9.48
C GLY A 120 10.48 24.96 9.11
N GLN A 121 9.48 24.06 9.24
CA GLN A 121 8.08 24.41 9.02
C GLN A 121 7.26 24.17 10.29
N PRO A 122 6.36 25.12 10.66
CA PRO A 122 5.50 24.91 11.81
C PRO A 122 4.50 23.76 11.56
N ASP A 123 4.19 22.98 12.60
CA ASP A 123 3.16 21.96 12.56
C ASP A 123 1.81 22.58 12.18
N ALA A 124 1.02 21.84 11.44
CA ALA A 124 -0.37 22.19 11.18
C ALA A 124 -1.29 21.45 12.14
N VAL A 125 -2.21 22.17 12.79
CA VAL A 125 -3.31 21.59 13.56
C VAL A 125 -4.59 21.75 12.77
N LEU A 126 -5.25 20.62 12.51
CA LEU A 126 -6.39 20.49 11.62
C LEU A 126 -7.56 19.90 12.36
N ARG A 127 -8.77 20.27 11.93
CA ARG A 127 -10.03 19.69 12.44
C ARG A 127 -10.82 19.09 11.29
N ALA A 128 -11.44 17.93 11.53
CA ALA A 128 -12.33 17.27 10.58
C ALA A 128 -13.55 16.69 11.26
N ASP A 129 -14.66 16.63 10.53
CA ASP A 129 -15.87 15.91 10.96
C ASP A 129 -15.68 14.39 10.80
N GLY A 130 -14.93 13.97 9.77
CA GLY A 130 -14.53 12.60 9.54
C GLY A 130 -13.05 12.48 9.17
N THR A 131 -12.43 11.36 9.52
CA THR A 131 -11.05 11.07 9.16
C THR A 131 -10.94 9.66 8.58
N VAL A 132 -10.26 9.51 7.46
CA VAL A 132 -9.98 8.22 6.84
C VAL A 132 -8.50 7.89 7.00
N VAL A 133 -8.20 6.74 7.57
CA VAL A 133 -6.86 6.19 7.70
C VAL A 133 -6.63 5.24 6.53
N GLY A 134 -5.94 5.72 5.51
CA GLY A 134 -5.53 5.00 4.31
C GLY A 134 -4.02 5.07 4.14
N VAL A 135 -3.29 4.84 5.23
CA VAL A 135 -1.81 4.91 5.25
C VAL A 135 -1.16 3.72 4.56
N GLY A 136 -1.96 2.69 4.24
CA GLY A 136 -1.48 1.47 3.62
C GLY A 136 -0.58 0.63 4.52
N VAL A 137 0.10 -0.32 3.91
CA VAL A 137 1.03 -1.25 4.56
C VAL A 137 2.39 -1.21 3.89
N ARG A 138 3.40 -1.74 4.58
CA ARG A 138 4.67 -2.16 4.00
C ARG A 138 4.76 -3.68 3.97
N ARG A 139 5.38 -4.22 2.96
CA ARG A 139 5.75 -5.63 2.94
C ARG A 139 7.07 -5.83 3.68
N THR A 140 7.14 -6.86 4.49
CA THR A 140 8.30 -7.14 5.32
C THR A 140 8.49 -8.65 5.49
N LEU A 141 9.66 -9.04 5.96
CA LEU A 141 9.97 -10.43 6.28
C LEU A 141 9.04 -10.97 7.38
N LEU A 142 8.55 -12.18 7.20
CA LEU A 142 7.67 -12.84 8.17
C LEU A 142 8.34 -13.02 9.54
N SER A 143 9.62 -13.42 9.56
CA SER A 143 10.41 -13.59 10.79
C SER A 143 11.90 -13.41 10.52
N MET A 144 12.59 -12.68 11.38
CA MET A 144 14.06 -12.54 11.30
C MET A 144 14.82 -13.87 11.42
N ALA A 145 14.22 -14.88 12.05
CA ALA A 145 14.81 -16.22 12.11
C ALA A 145 14.99 -16.87 10.73
N LEU A 146 14.22 -16.43 9.73
CA LEU A 146 14.28 -16.96 8.36
C LEU A 146 15.50 -16.47 7.57
N VAL A 147 16.14 -15.36 7.99
CA VAL A 147 17.32 -14.81 7.30
C VAL A 147 18.46 -15.83 7.22
N ARG A 148 18.66 -16.62 8.24
CA ARG A 148 19.66 -17.70 8.26
C ARG A 148 19.41 -18.82 7.22
N PHE A 149 18.19 -18.86 6.66
CA PHE A 149 17.82 -19.82 5.60
C PHE A 149 17.77 -19.18 4.22
N GLY A 150 18.34 -17.96 4.05
CA GLY A 150 18.36 -17.24 2.78
C GLY A 150 17.00 -16.59 2.43
N VAL A 151 16.10 -16.42 3.43
CA VAL A 151 14.84 -15.71 3.24
C VAL A 151 14.98 -14.28 3.78
N HIS A 152 14.69 -13.31 2.95
CA HIS A 152 14.88 -11.89 3.23
C HIS A 152 13.60 -11.10 2.94
N GLY A 153 13.49 -9.90 3.49
CA GLY A 153 12.43 -8.97 3.11
C GLY A 153 12.66 -8.39 1.71
N PRO A 154 11.61 -7.84 1.08
CA PRO A 154 11.68 -7.37 -0.32
C PRO A 154 12.75 -6.31 -0.56
N GLN A 155 13.02 -5.44 0.43
CA GLN A 155 14.04 -4.40 0.33
C GLN A 155 15.47 -4.94 0.17
N HIS A 156 15.70 -6.21 0.48
CA HIS A 156 17.03 -6.80 0.44
C HIS A 156 17.62 -6.81 -0.98
N LEU A 157 16.78 -6.94 -2.00
CA LEU A 157 17.22 -6.88 -3.40
C LEU A 157 18.05 -5.62 -3.72
N LEU A 158 17.62 -4.48 -3.18
CA LEU A 158 18.29 -3.18 -3.39
C LEU A 158 19.44 -2.93 -2.39
N GLN A 159 19.71 -3.86 -1.49
CA GLN A 159 20.79 -3.79 -0.49
C GLN A 159 21.93 -4.76 -0.82
N MET A 160 21.74 -5.66 -1.76
CA MET A 160 22.78 -6.59 -2.20
C MET A 160 23.93 -5.84 -2.87
N PRO A 161 25.19 -6.19 -2.62
CA PRO A 161 26.33 -5.55 -3.27
C PRO A 161 26.36 -5.77 -4.78
N MET A 162 25.87 -6.92 -5.23
CA MET A 162 25.67 -7.29 -6.63
C MET A 162 24.30 -7.96 -6.79
N LEU A 163 23.71 -7.78 -7.97
CA LEU A 163 22.44 -8.43 -8.28
C LEU A 163 22.64 -9.95 -8.44
N PRO A 164 21.77 -10.76 -7.86
CA PRO A 164 21.87 -12.21 -7.97
C PRO A 164 21.53 -12.68 -9.37
N GLU A 165 21.98 -13.89 -9.75
CA GLU A 165 21.60 -14.50 -11.03
C GLU A 165 20.14 -14.91 -11.06
N SER A 166 19.65 -15.38 -9.92
CA SER A 166 18.26 -15.81 -9.76
C SER A 166 17.71 -15.40 -8.41
N VAL A 167 16.39 -15.26 -8.33
CA VAL A 167 15.65 -14.89 -7.11
C VAL A 167 14.30 -15.59 -7.10
N ILE A 168 13.84 -15.92 -5.91
CA ILE A 168 12.47 -16.40 -5.67
C ILE A 168 11.72 -15.29 -4.92
N VAL A 169 10.58 -14.85 -5.46
CA VAL A 169 9.68 -13.90 -4.80
C VAL A 169 8.49 -14.68 -4.25
N ALA A 170 8.23 -14.57 -2.95
CA ALA A 170 7.12 -15.24 -2.29
C ALA A 170 6.01 -14.25 -1.96
N GLY A 171 4.84 -14.41 -2.58
CA GLY A 171 3.65 -13.56 -2.44
C GLY A 171 3.18 -13.04 -3.80
N GLY A 172 1.99 -13.49 -4.22
CA GLY A 172 1.39 -13.23 -5.53
C GLY A 172 0.40 -12.07 -5.54
N ASP A 173 0.46 -11.15 -4.56
CA ASP A 173 -0.27 -9.90 -4.60
C ASP A 173 0.38 -8.89 -5.59
N ASP A 174 -0.24 -7.73 -5.79
CA ASP A 174 0.27 -6.73 -6.73
C ASP A 174 1.70 -6.28 -6.40
N PHE A 175 2.07 -6.18 -5.12
CA PHE A 175 3.43 -5.79 -4.74
C PHE A 175 4.46 -6.87 -5.07
N GLY A 176 4.20 -8.12 -4.67
CA GLY A 176 5.11 -9.24 -4.95
C GLY A 176 5.23 -9.51 -6.45
N THR A 177 4.11 -9.43 -7.19
CA THR A 177 4.09 -9.57 -8.65
C THR A 177 4.87 -8.45 -9.34
N ALA A 178 4.70 -7.18 -8.90
CA ALA A 178 5.48 -6.06 -9.43
C ALA A 178 6.98 -6.21 -9.15
N LEU A 179 7.35 -6.68 -7.94
CA LEU A 179 8.74 -6.93 -7.59
C LEU A 179 9.35 -8.05 -8.45
N ALA A 180 8.60 -9.12 -8.71
CA ALA A 180 9.03 -10.20 -9.57
C ALA A 180 9.22 -9.72 -11.03
N ALA A 181 8.26 -8.96 -11.57
CA ALA A 181 8.36 -8.37 -12.90
C ALA A 181 9.57 -7.42 -13.02
N PHE A 182 9.79 -6.57 -12.03
CA PHE A 182 10.96 -5.68 -11.96
C PHE A 182 12.26 -6.47 -11.93
N SER A 183 12.35 -7.50 -11.08
CA SER A 183 13.54 -8.34 -10.96
C SER A 183 13.88 -9.01 -12.31
N SER A 184 12.87 -9.53 -13.01
CA SER A 184 13.04 -10.11 -14.33
C SER A 184 13.44 -9.08 -15.39
N ALA A 185 12.86 -7.87 -15.35
CA ALA A 185 13.21 -6.79 -16.28
C ALA A 185 14.67 -6.33 -16.15
N VAL A 186 15.24 -6.37 -14.95
CA VAL A 186 16.67 -6.08 -14.73
C VAL A 186 17.59 -7.26 -15.03
N GLY A 187 17.06 -8.40 -15.51
CA GLY A 187 17.82 -9.56 -15.98
C GLY A 187 18.10 -10.63 -14.93
N ILE A 188 17.41 -10.62 -13.82
CA ILE A 188 17.46 -11.67 -12.80
C ILE A 188 16.48 -12.78 -13.19
N GLN A 189 16.91 -14.04 -13.19
CA GLN A 189 16.00 -15.17 -13.36
C GLN A 189 15.05 -15.23 -12.17
N THR A 190 13.75 -15.02 -12.40
CA THR A 190 12.79 -14.81 -11.32
C THR A 190 11.69 -15.87 -11.31
N GLU A 191 11.51 -16.52 -10.16
CA GLU A 191 10.36 -17.36 -9.87
C GLU A 191 9.43 -16.61 -8.91
N LEU A 192 8.13 -16.56 -9.21
CA LEU A 192 7.10 -16.01 -8.34
C LEU A 192 6.28 -17.16 -7.75
N LEU A 193 6.35 -17.28 -6.42
CA LEU A 193 5.53 -18.25 -5.68
C LEU A 193 4.18 -17.60 -5.35
N THR A 194 3.12 -18.17 -5.89
CA THR A 194 1.73 -17.69 -5.70
C THR A 194 0.90 -18.76 -5.01
N ARG A 195 -0.16 -18.33 -4.34
CA ARG A 195 -1.23 -19.21 -3.86
C ARG A 195 -2.36 -19.25 -4.88
N PRO A 196 -3.20 -20.31 -4.92
CA PRO A 196 -4.38 -20.36 -5.78
C PRO A 196 -5.36 -19.18 -5.59
N ALA A 197 -5.37 -18.60 -4.39
CA ALA A 197 -6.22 -17.46 -4.05
C ALA A 197 -5.61 -16.09 -4.38
N ASP A 198 -4.32 -16.04 -4.74
CA ASP A 198 -3.67 -14.78 -5.09
C ASP A 198 -4.19 -14.32 -6.46
N ASN A 199 -4.57 -13.07 -6.52
CA ASN A 199 -5.02 -12.42 -7.75
C ASN A 199 -4.31 -11.08 -7.89
N SER A 200 -3.46 -10.96 -8.89
CA SER A 200 -2.75 -9.73 -9.18
C SER A 200 -3.10 -9.20 -10.57
N SER A 201 -3.41 -7.93 -10.62
CA SER A 201 -3.63 -7.21 -11.88
C SER A 201 -2.36 -7.11 -12.74
N LEU A 202 -1.18 -7.39 -12.17
CA LEU A 202 0.13 -7.29 -12.80
C LEU A 202 0.69 -8.63 -13.30
N LEU A 203 -0.12 -9.70 -13.24
CA LEU A 203 0.32 -11.04 -13.59
C LEU A 203 0.76 -11.14 -15.07
N GLU A 204 0.01 -10.52 -15.97
CA GLU A 204 0.35 -10.48 -17.40
C GLU A 204 1.71 -9.82 -17.63
N LEU A 205 1.95 -8.66 -17.02
CA LEU A 205 3.24 -7.98 -17.07
C LEU A 205 4.39 -8.87 -16.55
N ALA A 206 4.17 -9.60 -15.45
CA ALA A 206 5.17 -10.50 -14.92
C ALA A 206 5.52 -11.63 -15.91
N LEU A 207 4.52 -12.21 -16.56
CA LEU A 207 4.71 -13.24 -17.59
C LEU A 207 5.45 -12.69 -18.83
N GLU A 208 5.07 -11.51 -19.32
CA GLU A 208 5.71 -10.84 -20.44
C GLU A 208 7.19 -10.52 -20.17
N THR A 209 7.54 -10.22 -18.91
CA THR A 209 8.94 -10.01 -18.53
C THR A 209 9.72 -11.31 -18.37
N GLY A 210 9.07 -12.47 -18.39
CA GLY A 210 9.71 -13.78 -18.30
C GLY A 210 9.77 -14.35 -16.88
N VAL A 211 8.93 -13.89 -15.97
CA VAL A 211 8.77 -14.47 -14.65
C VAL A 211 8.17 -15.87 -14.75
N LYS A 212 8.76 -16.83 -14.06
CA LYS A 212 8.22 -18.18 -13.95
C LYS A 212 7.26 -18.24 -12.76
N LEU A 213 6.01 -18.60 -13.01
CA LEU A 213 5.02 -18.80 -11.96
C LEU A 213 5.14 -20.20 -11.38
N VAL A 214 5.08 -20.27 -10.04
CA VAL A 214 5.06 -21.52 -9.29
C VAL A 214 3.94 -21.43 -8.28
N GLU A 215 2.87 -22.17 -8.50
CA GLU A 215 1.74 -22.24 -7.59
C GLU A 215 2.04 -23.19 -6.43
N GLN A 216 2.06 -22.69 -5.22
CA GLN A 216 2.32 -23.49 -4.03
C GLN A 216 1.40 -23.09 -2.86
N PRO A 217 0.89 -24.04 -2.07
CA PRO A 217 0.25 -23.72 -0.81
C PRO A 217 1.29 -23.20 0.20
N ASP A 218 0.90 -22.21 1.01
CA ASP A 218 1.77 -21.54 2.01
C ASP A 218 2.57 -22.49 2.91
N SER A 219 1.96 -23.65 3.25
CA SER A 219 2.59 -24.65 4.11
C SER A 219 3.85 -25.29 3.50
N ARG A 220 3.95 -25.37 2.17
CA ARG A 220 5.10 -25.98 1.51
C ARG A 220 6.31 -25.07 1.45
N LEU A 221 6.11 -23.77 1.24
CA LEU A 221 7.25 -22.85 1.17
C LEU A 221 8.09 -22.87 2.46
N LEU A 222 7.45 -22.85 3.61
CA LEU A 222 8.13 -22.94 4.90
C LEU A 222 8.75 -24.31 5.11
N THR A 223 8.02 -25.38 4.73
CA THR A 223 8.51 -26.76 4.86
C THR A 223 9.79 -26.95 4.03
N ASP A 224 9.79 -26.53 2.77
CA ASP A 224 10.95 -26.64 1.88
C ASP A 224 12.17 -25.82 2.36
N VAL A 225 11.93 -24.68 2.99
CA VAL A 225 12.99 -23.89 3.63
C VAL A 225 13.56 -24.60 4.88
N PHE A 226 12.71 -25.19 5.71
CA PHE A 226 13.12 -25.83 6.97
C PHE A 226 13.68 -27.25 6.78
N THR A 227 13.30 -27.95 5.72
CA THR A 227 13.84 -29.30 5.39
C THR A 227 15.18 -29.25 4.69
N ARG A 228 15.68 -28.07 4.32
CA ARG A 228 17.05 -27.92 3.80
C ARG A 228 18.03 -28.30 4.88
N PRO A 229 19.02 -29.19 4.56
CA PRO A 229 20.00 -29.64 5.56
C PRO A 229 20.74 -28.47 6.20
N SER A 230 20.72 -28.41 7.54
CA SER A 230 21.45 -27.39 8.31
C SER A 230 22.95 -27.54 8.00
N GLY A 231 23.55 -26.54 7.38
CA GLY A 231 24.97 -26.51 7.08
C GLY A 231 25.34 -26.63 5.59
N THR A 232 24.41 -26.97 4.72
CA THR A 232 24.59 -26.86 3.27
C THR A 232 23.96 -25.59 2.74
N PHE A 233 24.35 -24.43 3.27
CA PHE A 233 24.17 -23.18 2.53
C PHE A 233 25.18 -23.20 1.38
N SER A 234 24.81 -23.95 0.36
CA SER A 234 25.46 -23.83 -0.94
C SER A 234 25.23 -22.40 -1.40
N GLU A 235 26.30 -21.70 -1.77
CA GLU A 235 26.26 -20.43 -2.49
C GLU A 235 25.38 -20.48 -3.76
N SER A 236 24.80 -21.64 -4.05
CA SER A 236 24.03 -22.00 -5.24
C SER A 236 22.50 -21.83 -5.13
N LEU A 237 21.94 -21.57 -3.94
CA LEU A 237 20.46 -21.42 -3.83
C LEU A 237 20.06 -19.96 -3.99
N PRO A 238 19.02 -19.68 -4.83
CA PRO A 238 18.54 -18.32 -5.02
C PRO A 238 18.02 -17.74 -3.69
N PRO A 239 18.29 -16.45 -3.40
CA PRO A 239 17.68 -15.78 -2.26
C PRO A 239 16.15 -15.71 -2.44
N ILE A 240 15.43 -15.88 -1.33
CA ILE A 240 13.97 -15.77 -1.29
C ILE A 240 13.60 -14.40 -0.75
N LEU A 241 12.84 -13.63 -1.52
CA LEU A 241 12.26 -12.35 -1.10
C LEU A 241 10.82 -12.59 -0.62
N ASP A 242 10.61 -12.51 0.69
CA ASP A 242 9.30 -12.74 1.29
C ASP A 242 8.49 -11.43 1.33
N CYS A 243 7.41 -11.39 0.55
CA CYS A 243 6.51 -10.25 0.42
C CYS A 243 5.15 -10.49 1.09
N ARG A 244 4.93 -11.63 1.77
CA ARG A 244 3.61 -12.04 2.27
C ARG A 244 3.14 -11.28 3.49
N ARG A 245 4.06 -10.83 4.36
CA ARG A 245 3.67 -10.11 5.58
C ARG A 245 3.43 -8.65 5.30
N ALA A 246 2.19 -8.21 5.60
CA ALA A 246 1.79 -6.81 5.60
C ALA A 246 1.88 -6.23 7.01
N VAL A 247 2.49 -5.06 7.17
CA VAL A 247 2.54 -4.32 8.43
C VAL A 247 2.04 -2.90 8.17
N GLY A 248 1.00 -2.49 8.91
CA GLY A 248 0.38 -1.17 8.77
C GLY A 248 1.31 -0.03 9.18
N PHE A 249 1.23 1.09 8.48
CA PHE A 249 1.94 2.31 8.85
C PHE A 249 1.22 3.12 9.95
N THR A 250 0.60 2.45 10.92
CA THR A 250 -0.25 3.07 11.94
C THR A 250 0.49 3.54 13.19
N GLY A 251 1.68 3.04 13.47
CA GLY A 251 2.40 3.25 14.74
C GLY A 251 2.71 4.72 15.06
N HIS A 252 2.77 5.62 14.07
CA HIS A 252 3.02 7.05 14.28
C HIS A 252 1.73 7.88 14.43
N LEU A 253 0.56 7.28 14.15
CA LEU A 253 -0.71 7.99 14.14
C LEU A 253 -1.24 8.31 15.54
N ARG A 254 -0.70 7.70 16.59
CA ARG A 254 -1.17 7.84 17.97
C ARG A 254 -2.65 7.45 18.12
N LEU A 255 -3.00 6.29 17.55
CA LEU A 255 -4.37 5.76 17.59
C LEU A 255 -4.85 5.45 19.01
N ASP A 256 -3.91 5.20 19.92
CA ASP A 256 -4.13 5.04 21.36
C ASP A 256 -4.86 6.24 21.98
N THR A 257 -4.59 7.46 21.52
CA THR A 257 -5.28 8.68 22.00
C THR A 257 -6.79 8.70 21.67
N LEU A 258 -7.21 7.86 20.72
CA LEU A 258 -8.60 7.67 20.31
C LEU A 258 -9.22 6.39 20.88
N GLY A 259 -8.47 5.61 21.66
CA GLY A 259 -8.88 4.28 22.13
C GLY A 259 -8.94 3.23 21.01
N ILE A 260 -8.34 3.51 19.85
CA ILE A 260 -8.26 2.56 18.74
C ILE A 260 -7.08 1.63 18.96
N GLN A 261 -7.35 0.32 18.98
CA GLN A 261 -6.33 -0.72 19.01
C GLN A 261 -6.15 -1.29 17.61
N THR A 262 -4.92 -1.66 17.29
CA THR A 262 -4.56 -2.39 16.08
C THR A 262 -4.23 -3.84 16.43
N ASP A 263 -4.22 -4.71 15.43
CA ASP A 263 -3.65 -6.05 15.60
C ASP A 263 -2.12 -6.01 15.77
N GLU A 264 -1.50 -7.17 15.91
CA GLU A 264 -0.04 -7.34 16.05
C GLU A 264 0.76 -6.84 14.84
N ASN A 265 0.13 -6.71 13.69
CA ASN A 265 0.72 -6.16 12.47
C ASN A 265 0.40 -4.68 12.27
N GLY A 266 -0.24 -4.02 13.22
CA GLY A 266 -0.60 -2.61 13.12
C GLY A 266 -1.78 -2.35 12.18
N LEU A 267 -2.61 -3.36 11.91
CA LEU A 267 -3.78 -3.23 11.05
C LEU A 267 -5.03 -2.89 11.87
N LEU A 268 -5.96 -2.17 11.25
CA LEU A 268 -7.19 -1.71 11.86
C LEU A 268 -8.28 -2.77 11.84
N TRP A 269 -9.05 -2.83 12.91
CA TRP A 269 -10.32 -3.55 12.94
C TRP A 269 -11.46 -2.53 12.71
N CYS A 270 -12.26 -2.80 11.70
CA CYS A 270 -13.34 -1.92 11.28
C CYS A 270 -14.67 -2.67 11.23
N SER A 271 -15.74 -1.91 11.35
CA SER A 271 -17.12 -2.39 11.13
C SER A 271 -17.39 -2.68 9.65
N SER A 272 -18.59 -3.17 9.33
CA SER A 272 -19.06 -3.31 7.94
C SER A 272 -19.15 -2.00 7.17
N SER A 273 -19.11 -0.86 7.85
CA SER A 273 -19.04 0.46 7.24
C SER A 273 -17.62 1.03 7.18
N LEU A 274 -16.61 0.20 7.45
CA LEU A 274 -15.20 0.59 7.54
C LEU A 274 -14.91 1.60 8.66
N GLU A 275 -15.86 1.85 9.57
CA GLU A 275 -15.64 2.70 10.73
C GLU A 275 -14.91 1.93 11.83
N SER A 276 -13.91 2.57 12.42
CA SER A 276 -13.16 2.02 13.57
C SER A 276 -13.99 2.11 14.87
N TRP A 277 -13.38 1.73 15.99
CA TRP A 277 -14.00 1.88 17.33
C TRP A 277 -14.24 3.34 17.74
N CYS A 278 -13.51 4.30 17.14
CA CYS A 278 -13.74 5.72 17.35
C CYS A 278 -14.68 6.26 16.28
N PRO A 279 -15.88 6.76 16.66
CA PRO A 279 -16.84 7.31 15.70
C PRO A 279 -16.23 8.44 14.84
N GLY A 280 -16.45 8.38 13.53
CA GLY A 280 -15.93 9.35 12.56
C GLY A 280 -14.48 9.04 12.11
N VAL A 281 -13.87 7.95 12.57
CA VAL A 281 -12.57 7.48 12.09
C VAL A 281 -12.75 6.17 11.33
N PHE A 282 -12.40 6.17 10.05
CA PHE A 282 -12.58 5.07 9.12
C PHE A 282 -11.23 4.50 8.68
N GLY A 283 -11.18 3.20 8.38
CA GLY A 283 -10.06 2.58 7.69
C GLY A 283 -10.35 2.42 6.20
N ALA A 284 -9.33 2.52 5.35
CA ALA A 284 -9.44 2.25 3.92
C ALA A 284 -8.19 1.57 3.38
N GLY A 285 -8.36 0.60 2.47
CA GLY A 285 -7.28 -0.13 1.83
C GLY A 285 -6.66 -1.21 2.69
N GLU A 286 -5.41 -1.53 2.40
CA GLU A 286 -4.69 -2.65 3.02
C GLU A 286 -4.43 -2.48 4.54
N VAL A 287 -4.59 -1.26 5.08
CA VAL A 287 -4.47 -1.02 6.52
C VAL A 287 -5.63 -1.61 7.32
N VAL A 288 -6.74 -1.99 6.65
CA VAL A 288 -7.87 -2.68 7.26
C VAL A 288 -7.55 -4.16 7.35
N GLY A 289 -7.19 -4.64 8.53
CA GLY A 289 -6.88 -6.06 8.78
C GLY A 289 -8.13 -6.92 8.95
N PHE A 290 -9.21 -6.32 9.44
CA PHE A 290 -10.50 -7.00 9.61
C PHE A 290 -11.67 -6.06 9.35
N SER A 291 -12.61 -6.54 8.54
CA SER A 291 -13.96 -6.00 8.39
C SER A 291 -14.92 -7.17 8.16
N PRO A 292 -16.14 -7.17 8.74
CA PRO A 292 -17.14 -8.21 8.46
C PRO A 292 -17.60 -8.24 6.99
N GLU A 293 -17.40 -7.15 6.26
CA GLU A 293 -17.77 -7.02 4.85
C GLU A 293 -16.50 -6.96 3.98
N THR A 294 -16.51 -7.70 2.88
CA THR A 294 -15.46 -7.68 1.89
C THR A 294 -15.85 -6.76 0.73
N PHE A 295 -14.89 -5.96 0.27
CA PHE A 295 -15.07 -5.04 -0.84
C PHE A 295 -14.23 -5.49 -2.02
N SER A 296 -14.81 -5.53 -3.21
CA SER A 296 -14.11 -5.98 -4.42
C SER A 296 -13.11 -4.96 -4.96
N ASN A 297 -13.24 -3.68 -4.59
CA ASN A 297 -12.34 -2.61 -5.01
C ASN A 297 -12.38 -1.40 -4.06
N THR A 298 -11.40 -0.52 -4.23
CA THR A 298 -11.23 0.70 -3.42
C THR A 298 -12.36 1.72 -3.60
N THR A 299 -12.98 1.77 -4.77
CA THR A 299 -14.13 2.66 -5.05
C THR A 299 -15.36 2.26 -4.22
N GLN A 300 -15.63 0.96 -4.04
CA GLN A 300 -16.70 0.49 -3.17
C GLN A 300 -16.43 0.85 -1.69
N GLN A 301 -15.19 0.72 -1.24
CA GLN A 301 -14.80 1.18 0.09
C GLN A 301 -15.07 2.68 0.26
N ALA A 302 -14.64 3.50 -0.72
CA ALA A 302 -14.87 4.94 -0.71
C ALA A 302 -16.38 5.29 -0.62
N ALA A 303 -17.21 4.67 -1.46
CA ALA A 303 -18.65 4.88 -1.44
C ALA A 303 -19.26 4.52 -0.07
N ARG A 304 -18.84 3.39 0.51
CA ARG A 304 -19.34 2.94 1.81
C ARG A 304 -18.95 3.89 2.96
N ILE A 305 -17.71 4.33 2.99
CA ILE A 305 -17.24 5.32 3.97
C ILE A 305 -18.08 6.60 3.90
N LEU A 306 -18.31 7.12 2.69
CA LEU A 306 -19.04 8.37 2.49
C LEU A 306 -20.51 8.25 2.83
N GLU A 307 -21.13 7.11 2.55
CA GLU A 307 -22.52 6.87 2.97
C GLU A 307 -22.69 7.11 4.48
N VAL A 308 -21.77 6.65 5.30
CA VAL A 308 -21.81 6.79 6.76
C VAL A 308 -21.37 8.19 7.20
N ALA A 309 -20.27 8.70 6.64
CA ALA A 309 -19.75 10.03 6.98
C ALA A 309 -20.75 11.14 6.67
N CYS A 310 -21.50 11.04 5.55
CA CYS A 310 -22.52 12.01 5.19
C CYS A 310 -23.79 11.88 6.04
N ARG A 311 -24.21 10.67 6.43
CA ARG A 311 -25.39 10.47 7.29
C ARG A 311 -25.25 11.15 8.65
N LYS A 312 -24.06 11.20 9.22
CA LYS A 312 -23.77 11.85 10.51
C LYS A 312 -23.88 13.38 10.47
N ARG A 313 -23.96 13.98 9.28
CA ARG A 313 -24.09 15.42 9.08
C ARG A 313 -25.53 15.92 9.01
N VAL A 314 -26.49 15.07 8.59
CA VAL A 314 -27.91 15.43 8.52
C VAL A 314 -28.47 15.34 9.94
N PRO A 315 -28.89 16.47 10.59
CA PRO A 315 -29.60 16.40 11.86
C PRO A 315 -30.81 15.49 11.69
N VAL A 316 -31.04 14.61 12.67
CA VAL A 316 -32.13 13.61 12.64
C VAL A 316 -33.52 14.24 12.35
N ALA A 317 -33.68 15.52 12.60
CA ALA A 317 -34.91 16.28 12.32
C ALA A 317 -35.29 16.37 10.81
N ASP A 318 -34.28 16.32 9.90
CA ASP A 318 -34.56 16.43 8.45
C ASP A 318 -34.89 15.09 7.78
N PHE A 319 -34.67 13.97 8.45
CA PHE A 319 -34.94 12.64 7.87
C PHE A 319 -36.45 12.28 7.88
N HIS A 320 -37.25 12.90 8.76
CA HIS A 320 -38.70 12.66 8.80
C HIS A 320 -39.49 13.53 7.80
N SER A 321 -38.99 14.71 7.43
CA SER A 321 -39.68 15.58 6.48
C SER A 321 -39.60 15.10 5.01
N ARG A 322 -38.56 14.36 4.65
CA ARG A 322 -38.41 13.82 3.26
C ARG A 322 -39.23 12.55 3.00
N ARG A 323 -39.65 11.80 4.01
CA ARG A 323 -40.54 10.64 3.85
C ARG A 323 -42.01 10.99 3.64
N GLN A 324 -42.45 12.21 3.99
CA GLN A 324 -43.82 12.63 3.74
C GLN A 324 -44.08 13.24 2.35
N LEU A 325 -43.02 13.54 1.57
CA LEU A 325 -43.15 14.12 0.23
C LEU A 325 -43.22 13.08 -0.89
N THR A 326 -43.02 11.80 -0.60
CA THR A 326 -43.12 10.71 -1.60
C THR A 326 -44.33 9.81 -1.41
N ALA A 327 -45.27 10.15 -0.53
CA ALA A 327 -46.49 9.38 -0.29
C ALA A 327 -47.77 10.07 -0.83
N THR A 328 -47.62 11.11 -1.65
CA THR A 328 -48.75 11.77 -2.34
C THR A 328 -48.38 12.10 -3.78
N THR A 329 -48.36 11.08 -4.60
CA THR A 329 -48.72 11.12 -6.03
C THR A 329 -49.01 9.71 -6.52
#